data_ebda270793e4a1c21f306142a87863ba
#
_entry.id   ebda270793e4a1c21f306142a87863ba
#
_cell.length_a   1.000
_cell.length_b   1.000
_cell.length_c   1.000
_cell.angle_alpha   90.00
_cell.angle_beta   90.00
_cell.angle_gamma   90.00
#
_symmetry.space_group_name_H-M   'P 1'
#
loop_
_entity.id
_entity.type
_entity.pdbx_description
1 polymer ?
#
loop_
_entity_poly.entity_id
_entity_poly.type
_entity_poly.pdbx_seq_one_letter_code
_entity_poly.pdbx_strand_id
1 'polypeptide(L)'
;MSANRFRVRTVALCGSIALVAAGLATASVLQPPRLTGLDYSAAALTETTDARLVLRLNQSVATLRPADVSVDRDLPVTVTTDGATVTVRLGGRLDYGSTLRLRVRVAGQATGATADIDETIRVRDPRVYTLVRHEQGDRLIGNDLVSGAAPSELNTHLRVQEYAALGDRVFTVSDAGGGAVEFGEFAERGEPGESGPRDGLGGAGDPSRSYHPLIPASDGALSHLRADPAGQFVGVVADGVPVAGRSTARELLLMDARSGVAPPTAVSGQDGTPFAVEDWRFVPGGLAVVVRTTANELWFAAPALGREPVRLGDAEGIAGVLPGTGEVVALRGGEAVALDVSGLVAGGAAGLAAERSLGRASVDRVFVGDGGGVFSVVRSGDGGRLLAGDEPGSDPGADPGGAVFFTPADERSRIGAVCPAPNGTVIAVEVVSADAVSDGRPVRPGFLGTTTAYLDARTGELLRSAIGFAPDWC
;
A
#
# COMPACT_ATOMS: atom_id res chain seq x y z
N MET A 1 -42.27 -54.14 -35.37
CA MET A 1 -42.19 -52.66 -35.60
C MET A 1 -41.08 -52.42 -36.61
N SER A 2 -41.41 -51.86 -37.80
CA SER A 2 -40.46 -51.80 -38.90
C SER A 2 -39.31 -50.83 -38.62
N ALA A 3 -38.08 -51.27 -38.89
CA ALA A 3 -36.84 -50.51 -38.77
C ALA A 3 -36.92 -49.10 -39.43
N ASN A 4 -37.76 -48.95 -40.41
CA ASN A 4 -37.99 -47.69 -41.12
C ASN A 4 -38.69 -46.63 -40.27
N ARG A 5 -39.63 -46.97 -39.39
CA ARG A 5 -40.31 -46.04 -38.50
C ARG A 5 -39.39 -45.56 -37.39
N PHE A 6 -38.47 -46.38 -36.93
CA PHE A 6 -37.46 -46.01 -35.97
C PHE A 6 -36.46 -44.97 -36.54
N ARG A 7 -35.94 -45.26 -37.76
CA ARG A 7 -35.01 -44.35 -38.46
C ARG A 7 -35.63 -42.97 -38.71
N VAL A 8 -36.87 -42.91 -39.17
CA VAL A 8 -37.60 -41.65 -39.42
C VAL A 8 -37.79 -40.89 -38.14
N ARG A 9 -38.15 -41.51 -37.01
CA ARG A 9 -38.28 -40.82 -35.70
C ARG A 9 -36.96 -40.35 -35.18
N THR A 10 -35.88 -41.11 -35.32
CA THR A 10 -34.54 -40.70 -34.88
C THR A 10 -34.03 -39.50 -35.69
N VAL A 11 -34.20 -39.54 -37.03
CA VAL A 11 -33.81 -38.39 -37.90
C VAL A 11 -34.64 -37.17 -37.59
N ALA A 12 -35.95 -37.29 -37.34
CA ALA A 12 -36.79 -36.17 -36.95
C ALA A 12 -36.39 -35.57 -35.59
N LEU A 13 -36.05 -36.41 -34.61
CA LEU A 13 -35.56 -35.96 -33.29
C LEU A 13 -34.20 -35.26 -33.39
N CYS A 14 -33.25 -35.87 -34.11
CA CYS A 14 -31.94 -35.24 -34.31
C CYS A 14 -32.05 -33.90 -35.09
N GLY A 15 -32.93 -33.85 -36.08
CA GLY A 15 -33.21 -32.61 -36.83
C GLY A 15 -33.83 -31.52 -35.97
N SER A 16 -34.77 -31.87 -35.08
CA SER A 16 -35.36 -30.90 -34.16
C SER A 16 -34.34 -30.39 -33.12
N ILE A 17 -33.50 -31.26 -32.58
CA ILE A 17 -32.41 -30.86 -31.65
C ILE A 17 -31.42 -29.96 -32.37
N ALA A 18 -31.02 -30.27 -33.59
CA ALA A 18 -30.12 -29.44 -34.38
C ALA A 18 -30.73 -28.06 -34.69
N LEU A 19 -32.02 -28.01 -35.01
CA LEU A 19 -32.73 -26.73 -35.22
C LEU A 19 -32.83 -25.88 -33.96
N VAL A 20 -33.14 -26.49 -32.82
CA VAL A 20 -33.16 -25.81 -31.53
C VAL A 20 -31.76 -25.32 -31.14
N ALA A 21 -30.74 -26.15 -31.31
CA ALA A 21 -29.36 -25.78 -31.05
C ALA A 21 -28.88 -24.61 -31.94
N ALA A 22 -29.23 -24.66 -33.25
CA ALA A 22 -28.94 -23.56 -34.18
C ALA A 22 -29.68 -22.28 -33.80
N GLY A 23 -30.94 -22.37 -33.40
CA GLY A 23 -31.75 -21.26 -32.93
C GLY A 23 -31.17 -20.61 -31.65
N LEU A 24 -30.78 -21.45 -30.69
CA LEU A 24 -30.13 -20.99 -29.45
C LEU A 24 -28.74 -20.36 -29.72
N ALA A 25 -27.95 -20.95 -30.60
CA ALA A 25 -26.65 -20.42 -31.01
C ALA A 25 -26.81 -19.04 -31.68
N THR A 26 -27.80 -18.91 -32.60
CA THR A 26 -28.11 -17.64 -33.25
C THR A 26 -28.57 -16.59 -32.25
N ALA A 27 -29.49 -16.95 -31.34
CA ALA A 27 -29.96 -16.07 -30.28
C ALA A 27 -28.83 -15.63 -29.37
N SER A 28 -27.88 -16.53 -29.03
CA SER A 28 -26.71 -16.22 -28.20
C SER A 28 -25.78 -15.26 -28.92
N VAL A 29 -25.54 -15.39 -30.21
CA VAL A 29 -24.69 -14.49 -31.01
C VAL A 29 -25.32 -13.10 -31.16
N LEU A 30 -26.66 -13.01 -31.26
CA LEU A 30 -27.39 -11.76 -31.42
C LEU A 30 -27.59 -10.98 -30.11
N GLN A 31 -27.24 -11.57 -28.96
CA GLN A 31 -27.33 -10.87 -27.68
C GLN A 31 -26.33 -9.69 -27.63
N PRO A 32 -26.72 -8.56 -27.03
CA PRO A 32 -25.77 -7.47 -26.78
C PRO A 32 -24.66 -7.91 -25.81
N PRO A 33 -23.49 -7.29 -25.86
CA PRO A 33 -22.42 -7.56 -24.92
C PRO A 33 -22.89 -7.39 -23.47
N ARG A 34 -22.44 -8.30 -22.59
CA ARG A 34 -22.73 -8.26 -21.15
C ARG A 34 -21.47 -8.37 -20.36
N LEU A 35 -21.40 -7.63 -19.25
CA LEU A 35 -20.31 -7.76 -18.30
C LEU A 35 -20.39 -9.14 -17.61
N THR A 36 -19.28 -9.86 -17.61
CA THR A 36 -19.12 -11.16 -16.92
C THR A 36 -18.20 -11.05 -15.72
N GLY A 37 -17.35 -10.01 -15.65
CA GLY A 37 -16.48 -9.75 -14.53
C GLY A 37 -15.85 -8.37 -14.62
N LEU A 38 -15.56 -7.81 -13.47
CA LEU A 38 -14.82 -6.56 -13.31
C LEU A 38 -13.69 -6.80 -12.32
N ASP A 39 -12.44 -6.68 -12.79
CA ASP A 39 -11.25 -6.85 -11.97
C ASP A 39 -10.53 -5.51 -11.78
N TYR A 40 -10.14 -5.22 -10.56
CA TYR A 40 -9.33 -4.05 -10.20
C TYR A 40 -8.61 -4.27 -8.88
N SER A 41 -7.54 -3.52 -8.67
CA SER A 41 -6.88 -3.45 -7.36
C SER A 41 -7.46 -2.27 -6.57
N ALA A 42 -8.05 -2.56 -5.41
CA ALA A 42 -8.60 -1.52 -4.55
C ALA A 42 -7.52 -0.54 -4.05
N ALA A 43 -6.30 -1.03 -3.78
CA ALA A 43 -5.17 -0.20 -3.41
C ALA A 43 -4.70 0.68 -4.58
N ALA A 44 -4.61 0.11 -5.80
CA ALA A 44 -4.20 0.88 -6.96
C ALA A 44 -5.15 2.05 -7.27
N LEU A 45 -6.45 1.91 -7.00
CA LEU A 45 -7.42 3.00 -7.20
C LEU A 45 -7.11 4.24 -6.36
N THR A 46 -6.51 4.07 -5.19
CA THR A 46 -6.19 5.15 -4.25
C THR A 46 -4.74 5.58 -4.29
N GLU A 47 -3.81 4.69 -4.66
CA GLU A 47 -2.37 4.91 -4.48
C GLU A 47 -1.63 5.22 -5.78
N THR A 48 -2.20 4.85 -6.94
CA THR A 48 -1.56 5.08 -8.23
C THR A 48 -2.40 5.98 -9.15
N THR A 49 -1.73 6.75 -9.99
CA THR A 49 -2.37 7.63 -11.00
C THR A 49 -2.70 6.90 -12.31
N ASP A 50 -2.45 5.59 -12.40
CA ASP A 50 -2.71 4.77 -13.60
C ASP A 50 -3.46 3.48 -13.23
N ALA A 51 -4.41 3.57 -12.31
CA ALA A 51 -5.21 2.44 -11.86
C ALA A 51 -5.99 1.83 -13.02
N ARG A 52 -6.01 0.48 -13.08
CA ARG A 52 -6.64 -0.28 -14.15
C ARG A 52 -7.93 -0.92 -13.68
N LEU A 53 -8.98 -0.73 -14.47
CA LEU A 53 -10.25 -1.46 -14.37
C LEU A 53 -10.35 -2.38 -15.58
N VAL A 54 -10.42 -3.69 -15.37
CA VAL A 54 -10.48 -4.69 -16.43
C VAL A 54 -11.88 -5.28 -16.48
N LEU A 55 -12.65 -4.90 -17.52
CA LEU A 55 -13.98 -5.43 -17.77
C LEU A 55 -13.86 -6.66 -18.67
N ARG A 56 -14.39 -7.77 -18.23
CA ARG A 56 -14.52 -9.00 -19.04
C ARG A 56 -15.95 -9.11 -19.55
N LEU A 57 -16.09 -9.31 -20.84
CA LEU A 57 -17.36 -9.39 -21.52
C LEU A 57 -17.62 -10.81 -22.02
N ASN A 58 -18.89 -11.13 -22.28
CA ASN A 58 -19.30 -12.44 -22.79
C ASN A 58 -18.96 -12.66 -24.27
N GLN A 59 -18.53 -11.61 -24.99
CA GLN A 59 -18.17 -11.65 -26.41
C GLN A 59 -17.20 -10.53 -26.77
N SER A 60 -16.52 -10.68 -27.92
CA SER A 60 -15.64 -9.65 -28.46
C SER A 60 -16.42 -8.39 -28.83
N VAL A 61 -15.85 -7.24 -28.53
CA VAL A 61 -16.44 -5.92 -28.79
C VAL A 61 -15.59 -5.11 -29.77
N ALA A 62 -16.23 -4.16 -30.44
CA ALA A 62 -15.55 -3.20 -31.28
C ALA A 62 -14.59 -2.35 -30.45
N THR A 63 -13.52 -1.83 -31.06
CA THR A 63 -12.55 -0.96 -30.41
C THR A 63 -13.26 0.28 -29.84
N LEU A 64 -13.12 0.49 -28.54
CA LEU A 64 -13.68 1.62 -27.82
C LEU A 64 -12.78 2.87 -27.96
N ARG A 65 -13.41 4.02 -27.92
CA ARG A 65 -12.73 5.31 -27.82
C ARG A 65 -12.93 5.87 -26.41
N PRO A 66 -12.08 6.79 -25.92
CA PRO A 66 -12.30 7.45 -24.63
C PRO A 66 -13.70 8.06 -24.46
N ALA A 67 -14.31 8.55 -25.55
CA ALA A 67 -15.67 9.11 -25.52
C ALA A 67 -16.78 8.06 -25.24
N ASP A 68 -16.48 6.77 -25.40
CA ASP A 68 -17.42 5.68 -25.13
C ASP A 68 -17.37 5.25 -23.64
N VAL A 69 -16.45 5.86 -22.86
CA VAL A 69 -16.27 5.62 -21.42
C VAL A 69 -16.48 6.93 -20.66
N SER A 70 -17.26 6.91 -19.62
CA SER A 70 -17.43 8.05 -18.72
C SER A 70 -17.36 7.61 -17.26
N VAL A 71 -16.74 8.45 -16.45
CA VAL A 71 -16.73 8.35 -15.00
C VAL A 71 -17.40 9.59 -14.40
N ASP A 72 -17.98 9.44 -13.21
CA ASP A 72 -18.70 10.52 -12.51
C ASP A 72 -17.76 11.54 -11.84
N ARG A 73 -16.48 11.52 -12.21
CA ARG A 73 -15.42 12.39 -11.70
C ARG A 73 -14.65 13.00 -12.85
N ASP A 74 -14.09 14.19 -12.62
CA ASP A 74 -13.22 14.85 -13.60
C ASP A 74 -11.82 14.21 -13.59
N LEU A 75 -11.75 12.99 -14.12
CA LEU A 75 -10.50 12.21 -14.24
C LEU A 75 -10.25 11.89 -15.72
N PRO A 76 -9.02 12.08 -16.21
CA PRO A 76 -8.64 11.59 -17.52
C PRO A 76 -8.81 10.07 -17.60
N VAL A 77 -9.36 9.58 -18.70
CA VAL A 77 -9.58 8.16 -18.93
C VAL A 77 -8.92 7.74 -20.23
N THR A 78 -8.16 6.65 -20.20
CA THR A 78 -7.71 5.96 -21.41
C THR A 78 -8.34 4.57 -21.49
N VAL A 79 -8.62 4.11 -22.71
CA VAL A 79 -9.27 2.82 -22.91
C VAL A 79 -8.51 2.01 -23.95
N THR A 80 -8.36 0.72 -23.70
CA THR A 80 -7.85 -0.27 -24.66
C THR A 80 -8.80 -1.44 -24.73
N THR A 81 -8.97 -2.00 -25.94
CA THR A 81 -9.86 -3.13 -26.20
C THR A 81 -9.06 -4.28 -26.79
N ASP A 82 -9.20 -5.46 -26.21
CA ASP A 82 -8.62 -6.71 -26.70
C ASP A 82 -9.67 -7.82 -26.66
N GLY A 83 -10.28 -8.06 -27.81
CA GLY A 83 -11.35 -9.05 -27.94
C GLY A 83 -12.53 -8.79 -27.01
N ALA A 84 -12.72 -9.65 -26.02
CA ALA A 84 -13.77 -9.57 -25.01
C ALA A 84 -13.32 -8.81 -23.73
N THR A 85 -12.14 -8.25 -23.73
CA THR A 85 -11.58 -7.54 -22.58
C THR A 85 -11.45 -6.05 -22.89
N VAL A 86 -11.99 -5.21 -22.00
CA VAL A 86 -11.85 -3.76 -22.05
C VAL A 86 -11.07 -3.32 -20.83
N THR A 87 -9.95 -2.65 -21.04
CA THR A 87 -9.16 -2.08 -19.95
C THR A 87 -9.33 -0.57 -19.95
N VAL A 88 -9.84 -0.06 -18.85
CA VAL A 88 -9.98 1.37 -18.57
C VAL A 88 -8.90 1.78 -17.58
N ARG A 89 -8.12 2.79 -17.89
CA ARG A 89 -7.10 3.37 -16.99
C ARG A 89 -7.56 4.74 -16.53
N LEU A 90 -7.46 4.98 -15.24
CA LEU A 90 -7.83 6.24 -14.61
C LEU A 90 -6.58 7.12 -14.49
N GLY A 91 -6.61 8.32 -15.06
CA GLY A 91 -5.49 9.27 -15.00
C GLY A 91 -5.43 10.07 -13.69
N GLY A 92 -5.88 9.47 -12.58
CA GLY A 92 -5.84 10.09 -11.25
C GLY A 92 -6.20 9.09 -10.18
N ARG A 93 -6.03 9.49 -8.93
CA ARG A 93 -6.34 8.69 -7.74
C ARG A 93 -7.73 9.02 -7.21
N LEU A 94 -8.32 8.07 -6.52
CA LEU A 94 -9.60 8.24 -5.85
C LEU A 94 -9.39 8.47 -4.35
N ASP A 95 -10.25 9.29 -3.75
CA ASP A 95 -10.26 9.50 -2.31
C ASP A 95 -10.75 8.25 -1.59
N TYR A 96 -10.21 8.00 -0.40
CA TYR A 96 -10.62 6.89 0.46
C TYR A 96 -12.12 6.94 0.78
N GLY A 97 -12.77 5.79 0.84
CA GLY A 97 -14.19 5.65 1.16
C GLY A 97 -15.14 6.20 0.10
N SER A 98 -14.63 6.72 -1.01
CA SER A 98 -15.45 7.29 -2.08
C SER A 98 -16.09 6.23 -2.97
N THR A 99 -16.92 6.65 -3.89
CA THR A 99 -17.50 5.80 -4.94
C THR A 99 -17.11 6.34 -6.31
N LEU A 100 -16.91 5.44 -7.27
CA LEU A 100 -16.71 5.75 -8.68
C LEU A 100 -17.81 5.08 -9.49
N ARG A 101 -18.56 5.85 -10.25
CA ARG A 101 -19.52 5.31 -11.22
C ARG A 101 -18.88 5.28 -12.59
N LEU A 102 -18.73 4.08 -13.13
CA LEU A 102 -18.16 3.80 -14.44
C LEU A 102 -19.29 3.47 -15.42
N ARG A 103 -19.37 4.18 -16.53
CA ARG A 103 -20.28 3.86 -17.63
C ARG A 103 -19.48 3.60 -18.89
N VAL A 104 -19.76 2.47 -19.54
CA VAL A 104 -19.07 2.06 -20.76
C VAL A 104 -20.11 1.66 -21.79
N ARG A 105 -20.09 2.34 -22.94
CA ARG A 105 -20.91 1.94 -24.10
C ARG A 105 -20.11 1.00 -24.99
N VAL A 106 -20.60 -0.22 -25.15
CA VAL A 106 -19.94 -1.27 -25.92
C VAL A 106 -20.82 -1.72 -27.10
N ALA A 107 -20.19 -2.11 -28.20
CA ALA A 107 -20.87 -2.70 -29.35
C ALA A 107 -20.22 -4.06 -29.66
N GLY A 108 -21.03 -5.09 -29.86
CA GLY A 108 -20.55 -6.41 -30.27
C GLY A 108 -19.82 -6.36 -31.61
N GLN A 109 -18.61 -6.89 -31.69
CA GLN A 109 -17.79 -6.84 -32.90
C GLN A 109 -18.46 -7.53 -34.10
N ALA A 110 -19.13 -8.64 -33.88
CA ALA A 110 -19.78 -9.43 -34.94
C ALA A 110 -21.19 -8.91 -35.30
N THR A 111 -21.92 -8.35 -34.35
CA THR A 111 -23.35 -8.07 -34.52
C THR A 111 -23.65 -6.56 -34.56
N GLY A 112 -22.76 -5.72 -34.06
CA GLY A 112 -23.02 -4.31 -33.86
C GLY A 112 -24.06 -4.02 -32.77
N ALA A 113 -24.58 -5.03 -32.08
CA ALA A 113 -25.54 -4.84 -30.99
C ALA A 113 -24.86 -4.06 -29.83
N THR A 114 -25.50 -2.99 -29.38
CA THR A 114 -24.95 -2.09 -28.35
C THR A 114 -25.49 -2.42 -26.97
N ALA A 115 -24.66 -2.19 -25.95
CA ALA A 115 -25.05 -2.22 -24.55
C ALA A 115 -24.38 -1.08 -23.78
N ASP A 116 -25.10 -0.54 -22.80
CA ASP A 116 -24.51 0.37 -21.80
C ASP A 116 -24.27 -0.43 -20.51
N ILE A 117 -23.02 -0.46 -20.08
CA ILE A 117 -22.58 -1.07 -18.82
C ILE A 117 -22.46 0.06 -17.81
N ASP A 118 -23.12 -0.06 -16.66
CA ASP A 118 -23.12 0.94 -15.57
C ASP A 118 -22.74 0.22 -14.29
N GLU A 119 -21.53 0.50 -13.79
CA GLU A 119 -20.96 -0.13 -12.62
C GLU A 119 -20.59 0.89 -11.55
N THR A 120 -20.86 0.54 -10.30
CA THR A 120 -20.48 1.36 -9.14
C THR A 120 -19.38 0.66 -8.36
N ILE A 121 -18.20 1.26 -8.36
CA ILE A 121 -17.01 0.78 -7.67
C ILE A 121 -16.92 1.52 -6.35
N ARG A 122 -16.91 0.79 -5.24
CA ARG A 122 -16.65 1.36 -3.92
C ARG A 122 -15.16 1.36 -3.66
N VAL A 123 -14.61 2.54 -3.44
CA VAL A 123 -13.22 2.69 -3.04
C VAL A 123 -13.10 2.29 -1.58
N ARG A 124 -12.09 1.49 -1.28
CA ARG A 124 -11.85 1.00 0.08
C ARG A 124 -11.63 2.17 1.04
N ASP A 125 -12.27 2.10 2.20
CA ASP A 125 -11.89 2.88 3.37
C ASP A 125 -10.73 2.12 4.05
N PRO A 126 -9.50 2.66 4.08
CA PRO A 126 -8.40 1.93 4.67
C PRO A 126 -8.58 1.84 6.18
N ARG A 127 -8.26 0.68 6.72
CA ARG A 127 -8.09 0.54 8.16
C ARG A 127 -6.68 0.97 8.51
N VAL A 128 -6.59 2.01 9.34
CA VAL A 128 -5.32 2.54 9.84
C VAL A 128 -5.09 2.07 11.26
N TYR A 129 -3.87 1.71 11.58
CA TYR A 129 -3.52 1.20 12.88
C TYR A 129 -2.66 2.19 13.64
N THR A 130 -2.76 2.14 14.97
CA THR A 130 -1.89 2.83 15.92
C THR A 130 -1.47 1.86 17.02
N LEU A 131 -0.27 2.06 17.56
CA LEU A 131 0.29 1.24 18.63
C LEU A 131 -0.01 1.87 19.99
N VAL A 132 -0.59 1.09 20.89
CA VAL A 132 -0.81 1.47 22.29
C VAL A 132 0.01 0.55 23.18
N ARG A 133 0.94 1.13 23.93
CA ARG A 133 1.80 0.40 24.87
C ARG A 133 1.00 0.01 26.11
N HIS A 134 1.22 -1.21 26.56
CA HIS A 134 0.62 -1.73 27.78
C HIS A 134 1.56 -2.68 28.52
N GLU A 135 1.46 -2.76 29.84
CA GLU A 135 2.33 -3.63 30.65
C GLU A 135 2.15 -5.12 30.36
N GLN A 136 0.91 -5.53 30.06
CA GLN A 136 0.56 -6.95 29.80
C GLN A 136 0.69 -7.36 28.32
N GLY A 137 1.29 -6.52 27.50
CA GLY A 137 1.38 -6.69 26.06
C GLY A 137 0.73 -5.51 25.34
N ASP A 138 1.33 -5.14 24.23
CA ASP A 138 0.93 -3.98 23.45
C ASP A 138 -0.32 -4.29 22.61
N ARG A 139 -1.06 -3.24 22.25
CA ARG A 139 -2.29 -3.34 21.47
C ARG A 139 -2.16 -2.53 20.20
N LEU A 140 -2.72 -3.04 19.13
CA LEU A 140 -2.88 -2.30 17.89
C LEU A 140 -4.36 -1.93 17.73
N ILE A 141 -4.63 -0.65 17.61
CA ILE A 141 -5.98 -0.11 17.46
C ILE A 141 -6.20 0.20 15.99
N GLY A 142 -7.05 -0.59 15.33
CA GLY A 142 -7.45 -0.41 13.94
C GLY A 142 -8.68 0.48 13.85
N ASN A 143 -8.60 1.54 13.07
CA ASN A 143 -9.70 2.46 12.80
C ASN A 143 -9.96 2.51 11.29
N ASP A 144 -11.22 2.43 10.89
CA ASP A 144 -11.58 2.80 9.53
C ASP A 144 -11.52 4.32 9.43
N LEU A 145 -10.86 4.84 8.42
CA LEU A 145 -10.50 6.25 8.35
C LEU A 145 -11.70 7.17 8.15
N VAL A 146 -12.62 6.79 7.26
CA VAL A 146 -13.75 7.62 6.79
C VAL A 146 -15.09 7.12 7.33
N SER A 147 -15.34 5.82 7.36
CA SER A 147 -16.66 5.24 7.66
C SER A 147 -17.17 5.50 9.08
N GLY A 148 -16.29 5.86 10.01
CA GLY A 148 -16.65 6.08 11.40
C GLY A 148 -17.06 4.80 12.16
N ALA A 149 -16.74 3.62 11.60
CA ALA A 149 -16.97 2.35 12.28
C ALA A 149 -16.23 2.28 13.63
N ALA A 150 -16.73 1.45 14.53
CA ALA A 150 -16.09 1.24 15.82
C ALA A 150 -14.66 0.73 15.66
N PRO A 151 -13.70 1.21 16.47
CA PRO A 151 -12.34 0.71 16.44
C PRO A 151 -12.29 -0.80 16.66
N SER A 152 -11.38 -1.46 15.97
CA SER A 152 -10.99 -2.85 16.26
C SER A 152 -9.74 -2.85 17.12
N GLU A 153 -9.66 -3.78 18.06
CA GLU A 153 -8.50 -3.93 18.94
C GLU A 153 -7.85 -5.29 18.69
N LEU A 154 -6.57 -5.27 18.34
CA LEU A 154 -5.74 -6.45 18.28
C LEU A 154 -4.82 -6.47 19.52
N ASN A 155 -5.14 -7.32 20.49
CA ASN A 155 -4.27 -7.55 21.63
C ASN A 155 -3.16 -8.52 21.20
N THR A 156 -1.92 -8.03 21.14
CA THR A 156 -0.81 -8.81 20.64
C THR A 156 -0.21 -9.74 21.69
N HIS A 157 -0.40 -9.46 22.97
CA HIS A 157 0.31 -10.10 24.09
C HIS A 157 1.86 -10.06 23.97
N LEU A 158 2.37 -9.25 23.02
CA LEU A 158 3.78 -9.08 22.74
C LEU A 158 4.25 -7.68 23.15
N ARG A 159 5.55 -7.52 23.24
CA ARG A 159 6.20 -6.21 23.33
C ARG A 159 6.59 -5.76 21.92
N VAL A 160 5.63 -5.12 21.23
CA VAL A 160 5.83 -4.70 19.84
C VAL A 160 6.82 -3.56 19.75
N GLN A 161 7.89 -3.74 18.98
CA GLN A 161 8.85 -2.69 18.65
C GLN A 161 8.39 -1.91 17.43
N GLU A 162 8.05 -2.63 16.36
CA GLU A 162 7.56 -2.11 15.09
C GLU A 162 6.40 -2.97 14.60
N TYR A 163 5.53 -2.36 13.80
CA TYR A 163 4.50 -3.10 13.08
C TYR A 163 4.27 -2.50 11.69
N ALA A 164 3.68 -3.29 10.81
CA ALA A 164 3.22 -2.87 9.50
C ALA A 164 1.93 -3.60 9.16
N ALA A 165 0.92 -2.89 8.68
CA ALA A 165 -0.36 -3.47 8.28
C ALA A 165 -0.43 -3.68 6.77
N LEU A 166 -1.01 -4.81 6.36
CA LEU A 166 -1.16 -5.20 4.97
C LEU A 166 -2.52 -5.87 4.77
N GLY A 167 -3.51 -5.08 4.43
CA GLY A 167 -4.89 -5.56 4.32
C GLY A 167 -5.45 -5.98 5.67
N ASP A 168 -5.73 -7.28 5.83
CA ASP A 168 -6.24 -7.93 7.04
C ASP A 168 -5.12 -8.54 7.91
N ARG A 169 -3.88 -8.48 7.44
CA ARG A 169 -2.69 -9.01 8.12
C ARG A 169 -1.92 -7.89 8.78
N VAL A 170 -1.35 -8.20 9.95
CA VAL A 170 -0.47 -7.27 10.68
C VAL A 170 0.83 -7.99 11.00
N PHE A 171 1.93 -7.42 10.56
CA PHE A 171 3.27 -7.91 10.82
C PHE A 171 3.87 -7.15 12.00
N THR A 172 4.63 -7.84 12.86
CA THR A 172 5.23 -7.23 14.04
C THR A 172 6.68 -7.66 14.21
N VAL A 173 7.51 -6.72 14.58
CA VAL A 173 8.80 -6.99 15.23
C VAL A 173 8.58 -6.80 16.72
N SER A 174 8.90 -7.82 17.52
CA SER A 174 8.60 -7.85 18.94
C SER A 174 9.82 -8.24 19.78
N ASP A 175 9.89 -7.73 21.00
CA ASP A 175 10.85 -8.16 22.01
C ASP A 175 10.31 -9.47 22.63
N ALA A 176 11.02 -10.56 22.38
CA ALA A 176 10.72 -11.89 22.92
C ALA A 176 11.26 -12.12 24.33
N GLY A 177 11.90 -11.11 24.92
CA GLY A 177 12.54 -11.17 26.23
C GLY A 177 14.02 -11.56 26.17
N GLY A 178 14.76 -11.17 27.20
CA GLY A 178 16.20 -11.45 27.31
C GLY A 178 17.08 -10.79 26.23
N GLY A 179 16.56 -9.83 25.49
CA GLY A 179 17.24 -9.19 24.36
C GLY A 179 17.00 -9.88 23.02
N ALA A 180 16.24 -10.97 23.00
CA ALA A 180 15.86 -11.63 21.76
C ALA A 180 14.75 -10.85 21.04
N VAL A 181 14.78 -10.85 19.70
CA VAL A 181 13.78 -10.26 18.83
C VAL A 181 13.09 -11.34 17.99
N GLU A 182 11.83 -11.11 17.69
CA GLU A 182 11.01 -11.99 16.87
C GLU A 182 10.28 -11.20 15.80
N PHE A 183 10.14 -11.77 14.61
CA PHE A 183 9.29 -11.24 13.56
C PHE A 183 8.16 -12.21 13.26
N GLY A 184 6.94 -11.75 13.29
CA GLY A 184 5.79 -12.59 13.04
C GLY A 184 4.59 -11.82 12.49
N GLU A 185 3.53 -12.55 12.28
CA GLU A 185 2.32 -12.09 11.62
C GLU A 185 1.09 -12.47 12.44
N PHE A 186 0.13 -11.54 12.49
CA PHE A 186 -1.26 -11.79 12.86
C PHE A 186 -2.12 -11.85 11.62
N ALA A 187 -2.75 -13.00 11.36
CA ALA A 187 -3.69 -13.19 10.27
C ALA A 187 -5.06 -13.59 10.80
N GLU A 188 -6.13 -13.23 10.08
CA GLU A 188 -7.46 -13.76 10.39
C GLU A 188 -7.44 -15.29 10.27
N ARG A 189 -8.10 -15.97 11.22
CA ARG A 189 -8.30 -17.42 11.10
C ARG A 189 -9.16 -17.67 9.88
N GLY A 190 -8.61 -18.37 8.90
CA GLY A 190 -9.40 -18.92 7.79
C GLY A 190 -10.59 -19.72 8.31
N GLU A 191 -11.68 -19.76 7.56
CA GLU A 191 -12.88 -20.50 7.91
C GLU A 191 -12.54 -21.93 8.36
N PRO A 192 -13.29 -22.53 9.32
CA PRO A 192 -13.01 -23.86 9.84
C PRO A 192 -13.24 -24.94 8.76
N GLY A 193 -12.24 -25.13 7.91
CA GLY A 193 -12.20 -26.06 6.78
C GLY A 193 -10.80 -26.26 6.21
N GLU A 194 -9.90 -25.29 6.40
CA GLU A 194 -8.49 -25.43 6.01
C GLU A 194 -7.65 -25.81 7.24
N SER A 195 -7.50 -27.10 7.40
CA SER A 195 -6.70 -27.71 8.47
C SER A 195 -5.21 -27.64 8.15
N GLY A 196 -4.56 -26.55 8.57
CA GLY A 196 -3.12 -26.53 8.82
C GLY A 196 -2.80 -27.03 10.25
N PRO A 197 -1.56 -27.48 10.57
CA PRO A 197 -1.21 -28.00 11.88
C PRO A 197 -1.39 -26.93 12.96
N ARG A 198 -2.23 -27.26 13.94
CA ARG A 198 -2.54 -26.45 15.12
C ARG A 198 -1.55 -26.78 16.23
N ASP A 199 -0.43 -26.07 16.27
CA ASP A 199 0.40 -26.02 17.47
C ASP A 199 0.84 -24.58 17.68
N GLY A 200 0.03 -23.80 18.41
CA GLY A 200 0.33 -22.43 18.75
C GLY A 200 -0.34 -22.02 20.04
N LEU A 201 0.43 -21.44 20.92
CA LEU A 201 0.02 -20.88 22.22
C LEU A 201 -1.15 -19.92 22.06
N GLY A 202 -2.36 -20.44 22.24
CA GLY A 202 -3.60 -19.66 22.24
C GLY A 202 -3.70 -18.79 23.49
N GLY A 203 -3.19 -17.56 23.41
CA GLY A 203 -3.53 -16.52 24.37
C GLY A 203 -4.97 -16.03 24.14
N ALA A 204 -5.61 -15.49 25.18
CA ALA A 204 -6.97 -14.93 25.14
C ALA A 204 -7.02 -13.58 24.41
N GLY A 205 -6.54 -13.54 23.15
CA GLY A 205 -6.66 -12.42 22.23
C GLY A 205 -7.90 -12.56 21.35
N ASP A 206 -8.07 -11.68 20.41
CA ASP A 206 -9.14 -11.77 19.42
C ASP A 206 -9.20 -13.21 18.86
N PRO A 207 -10.27 -13.97 19.13
CA PRO A 207 -10.35 -15.37 18.74
C PRO A 207 -10.37 -15.57 17.21
N SER A 208 -10.49 -14.50 16.43
CA SER A 208 -10.51 -14.49 14.96
C SER A 208 -9.11 -14.46 14.35
N ARG A 209 -8.06 -14.12 15.11
CA ARG A 209 -6.68 -13.99 14.60
C ARG A 209 -5.73 -14.95 15.29
N SER A 210 -4.77 -15.47 14.52
CA SER A 210 -3.67 -16.30 15.00
C SER A 210 -2.33 -15.63 14.74
N TYR A 211 -1.40 -15.76 15.68
CA TYR A 211 -0.03 -15.31 15.53
C TYR A 211 0.84 -16.42 14.94
N HIS A 212 1.66 -16.08 13.96
CA HIS A 212 2.60 -16.97 13.31
C HIS A 212 4.00 -16.35 13.31
N PRO A 213 5.00 -16.91 13.98
CA PRO A 213 6.38 -16.45 13.87
C PRO A 213 6.94 -16.80 12.49
N LEU A 214 7.45 -15.78 11.78
CA LEU A 214 8.10 -15.90 10.48
C LEU A 214 9.62 -15.98 10.61
N ILE A 215 10.20 -15.22 11.53
CA ILE A 215 11.56 -15.36 12.03
C ILE A 215 11.44 -15.61 13.52
N PRO A 216 11.80 -16.81 14.00
CA PRO A 216 11.71 -17.16 15.41
C PRO A 216 12.59 -16.28 16.30
N ALA A 217 12.24 -16.22 17.57
CA ALA A 217 13.00 -15.47 18.58
C ALA A 217 14.50 -15.84 18.53
N SER A 218 15.32 -14.82 18.37
CA SER A 218 16.78 -14.96 18.24
C SER A 218 17.49 -13.71 18.75
N ASP A 219 18.75 -13.89 19.10
CA ASP A 219 19.64 -12.75 19.36
C ASP A 219 19.83 -11.95 18.07
N GLY A 220 20.06 -10.64 18.19
CA GLY A 220 20.24 -9.73 17.07
C GLY A 220 19.25 -8.59 17.10
N ALA A 221 19.08 -7.91 15.96
CA ALA A 221 18.16 -6.79 15.81
C ALA A 221 17.32 -6.95 14.54
N LEU A 222 16.03 -6.58 14.65
CA LEU A 222 15.12 -6.42 13.53
C LEU A 222 14.59 -4.99 13.57
N SER A 223 14.58 -4.31 12.42
CA SER A 223 14.19 -2.91 12.35
C SER A 223 13.70 -2.52 10.96
N HIS A 224 13.15 -1.31 10.84
CA HIS A 224 12.67 -0.76 9.58
C HIS A 224 11.65 -1.68 8.89
N LEU A 225 10.73 -2.24 9.68
CA LEU A 225 9.62 -3.04 9.18
C LEU A 225 8.68 -2.15 8.36
N ARG A 226 8.43 -2.57 7.12
CA ARG A 226 7.53 -1.88 6.20
C ARG A 226 6.72 -2.85 5.37
N ALA A 227 5.47 -2.49 5.08
CA ALA A 227 4.62 -3.20 4.13
C ALA A 227 4.59 -2.45 2.80
N ASP A 228 4.52 -3.21 1.72
CA ASP A 228 4.28 -2.66 0.38
C ASP A 228 2.85 -2.13 0.27
N PRO A 229 2.64 -0.86 -0.08
CA PRO A 229 1.30 -0.32 -0.28
C PRO A 229 0.45 -1.11 -1.28
N ALA A 230 1.07 -1.72 -2.30
CA ALA A 230 0.38 -2.59 -3.27
C ALA A 230 -0.07 -3.95 -2.70
N GLY A 231 0.29 -4.26 -1.45
CA GLY A 231 -0.23 -5.41 -0.74
C GLY A 231 0.45 -6.74 -1.07
N GLN A 232 1.69 -6.74 -1.54
CA GLN A 232 2.36 -7.96 -1.97
C GLN A 232 3.52 -8.39 -1.09
N PHE A 233 4.30 -7.44 -0.57
CA PHE A 233 5.52 -7.73 0.16
C PHE A 233 5.54 -7.03 1.52
N VAL A 234 6.29 -7.64 2.42
CA VAL A 234 6.74 -7.03 3.66
C VAL A 234 8.26 -7.15 3.73
N GLY A 235 8.92 -6.13 4.27
CA GLY A 235 10.36 -6.13 4.41
C GLY A 235 10.80 -5.66 5.79
N VAL A 236 11.93 -6.21 6.25
CA VAL A 236 12.56 -5.89 7.53
C VAL A 236 14.08 -5.96 7.41
N VAL A 237 14.78 -5.04 8.06
CA VAL A 237 16.24 -5.10 8.17
C VAL A 237 16.62 -6.01 9.34
N ALA A 238 17.44 -7.02 9.08
CA ALA A 238 17.93 -8.00 10.05
C ALA A 238 19.43 -7.86 10.26
N ASP A 239 19.86 -7.79 11.52
CA ASP A 239 21.26 -7.69 11.91
C ASP A 239 21.57 -8.70 13.01
N GLY A 240 22.54 -9.59 12.80
CA GLY A 240 22.91 -10.66 13.72
C GLY A 240 21.87 -11.79 13.82
N VAL A 241 20.78 -11.75 13.06
CA VAL A 241 19.69 -12.72 13.11
C VAL A 241 20.01 -13.93 12.22
N PRO A 242 19.79 -15.17 12.67
CA PRO A 242 20.00 -16.35 11.85
C PRO A 242 18.89 -16.53 10.83
N VAL A 243 19.24 -16.47 9.55
CA VAL A 243 18.31 -16.70 8.41
C VAL A 243 18.97 -17.67 7.44
N ALA A 244 18.25 -18.73 7.06
CA ALA A 244 18.71 -19.78 6.16
C ALA A 244 20.11 -20.36 6.53
N GLY A 245 20.39 -20.49 7.84
CA GLY A 245 21.63 -21.10 8.36
C GLY A 245 22.84 -20.16 8.39
N ARG A 246 22.68 -18.87 8.13
CA ARG A 246 23.73 -17.84 8.27
C ARG A 246 23.25 -16.67 9.12
N SER A 247 24.17 -15.98 9.76
CA SER A 247 23.88 -14.73 10.45
C SER A 247 23.78 -13.59 9.44
N THR A 248 22.78 -12.72 9.58
CA THR A 248 22.62 -11.51 8.76
C THR A 248 23.55 -10.39 9.22
N ALA A 249 23.84 -9.45 8.32
CA ALA A 249 24.68 -8.27 8.61
C ALA A 249 23.96 -7.01 8.07
N ARG A 250 22.98 -6.53 8.83
CA ARG A 250 22.10 -5.40 8.44
C ARG A 250 21.44 -5.59 7.06
N GLU A 251 20.92 -6.77 6.80
CA GLU A 251 20.38 -7.13 5.49
C GLU A 251 18.88 -6.82 5.41
N LEU A 252 18.43 -6.25 4.30
CA LEU A 252 17.01 -6.14 4.00
C LEU A 252 16.50 -7.51 3.53
N LEU A 253 15.56 -8.04 4.27
CA LEU A 253 14.84 -9.27 3.98
C LEU A 253 13.45 -8.93 3.46
N LEU A 254 13.10 -9.39 2.26
CA LEU A 254 11.76 -9.26 1.68
C LEU A 254 11.04 -10.60 1.72
N MET A 255 9.75 -10.56 2.04
CA MET A 255 8.85 -11.71 2.05
C MET A 255 7.61 -11.43 1.22
N ASP A 256 7.19 -12.39 0.40
CA ASP A 256 5.89 -12.35 -0.28
C ASP A 256 4.79 -12.63 0.74
N ALA A 257 4.05 -11.59 1.08
CA ALA A 257 2.97 -11.67 2.06
C ALA A 257 1.81 -12.56 1.59
N ARG A 258 1.66 -12.83 0.29
CA ARG A 258 0.58 -13.67 -0.24
C ARG A 258 0.87 -15.15 -0.09
N SER A 259 2.12 -15.54 -0.16
CA SER A 259 2.50 -16.96 -0.18
C SER A 259 2.61 -17.61 1.21
N GLY A 260 2.70 -16.82 2.27
CA GLY A 260 2.71 -17.29 3.68
C GLY A 260 3.81 -18.28 4.07
N VAL A 261 4.56 -18.82 3.11
CA VAL A 261 5.47 -19.95 3.30
C VAL A 261 6.84 -19.72 2.66
N ALA A 262 6.99 -18.73 1.78
CA ALA A 262 8.27 -18.48 1.13
C ALA A 262 9.28 -17.91 2.14
N PRO A 263 10.50 -18.47 2.20
CA PRO A 263 11.53 -17.93 3.09
C PRO A 263 11.88 -16.48 2.68
N PRO A 264 12.29 -15.65 3.64
CA PRO A 264 12.70 -14.29 3.35
C PRO A 264 13.89 -14.28 2.38
N THR A 265 13.84 -13.37 1.40
CA THR A 265 14.88 -13.18 0.40
C THR A 265 15.67 -11.92 0.70
N ALA A 266 16.99 -12.03 0.80
CA ALA A 266 17.86 -10.87 0.99
C ALA A 266 17.97 -10.05 -0.31
N VAL A 267 17.89 -8.73 -0.20
CA VAL A 267 18.13 -7.81 -1.30
C VAL A 267 19.63 -7.66 -1.49
N SER A 268 20.12 -8.00 -2.68
CA SER A 268 21.54 -8.12 -2.98
C SER A 268 21.99 -7.15 -4.08
N GLY A 269 23.29 -6.86 -4.09
CA GLY A 269 23.96 -6.13 -5.15
C GLY A 269 24.15 -6.96 -6.43
N GLN A 270 24.84 -6.36 -7.42
CA GLN A 270 25.09 -7.00 -8.71
C GLN A 270 25.96 -8.26 -8.60
N ASP A 271 26.79 -8.34 -7.59
CA ASP A 271 27.66 -9.49 -7.30
C ASP A 271 26.93 -10.60 -6.50
N GLY A 272 25.66 -10.41 -6.19
CA GLY A 272 24.88 -11.33 -5.37
C GLY A 272 25.11 -11.21 -3.86
N THR A 273 25.97 -10.28 -3.43
CA THR A 273 26.19 -10.01 -1.99
C THR A 273 25.02 -9.18 -1.45
N PRO A 274 24.40 -9.57 -0.31
CA PRO A 274 23.38 -8.75 0.33
C PRO A 274 23.88 -7.35 0.66
N PHE A 275 23.03 -6.34 0.46
CA PHE A 275 23.35 -4.98 0.88
C PHE A 275 23.37 -4.87 2.41
N ALA A 276 24.37 -4.15 2.94
CA ALA A 276 24.35 -3.67 4.32
C ALA A 276 23.47 -2.40 4.37
N VAL A 277 22.24 -2.53 4.84
CA VAL A 277 21.17 -1.52 4.71
C VAL A 277 21.10 -0.62 5.94
N GLU A 278 21.06 0.68 5.71
CA GLU A 278 20.82 1.69 6.75
C GLU A 278 19.36 2.16 6.77
N ASP A 279 18.76 2.37 5.60
CA ASP A 279 17.33 2.71 5.43
C ASP A 279 16.84 2.24 4.06
N TRP A 280 15.53 2.11 3.92
CA TRP A 280 14.94 1.65 2.66
C TRP A 280 13.47 2.06 2.55
N ARG A 281 12.93 2.04 1.33
CA ARG A 281 11.51 2.29 1.03
C ARG A 281 11.04 1.41 -0.12
N PHE A 282 9.78 1.01 -0.09
CA PHE A 282 9.11 0.49 -1.28
C PHE A 282 8.91 1.58 -2.33
N VAL A 283 9.04 1.21 -3.59
CA VAL A 283 8.66 2.07 -4.72
C VAL A 283 7.21 1.79 -5.07
N PRO A 284 6.29 2.78 -5.00
CA PRO A 284 4.89 2.59 -5.30
C PRO A 284 4.63 2.01 -6.68
N GLY A 285 3.65 1.11 -6.76
CA GLY A 285 3.24 0.47 -8.01
C GLY A 285 4.25 -0.50 -8.61
N GLY A 286 5.37 -0.74 -7.93
CA GLY A 286 6.41 -1.64 -8.39
C GLY A 286 6.84 -2.64 -7.32
N LEU A 287 7.18 -3.85 -7.74
CA LEU A 287 7.82 -4.87 -6.90
C LEU A 287 9.30 -4.52 -6.67
N ALA A 288 9.55 -3.28 -6.26
CA ALA A 288 10.88 -2.70 -6.17
C ALA A 288 11.07 -1.93 -4.86
N VAL A 289 12.31 -1.80 -4.47
CA VAL A 289 12.73 -1.04 -3.29
C VAL A 289 13.86 -0.08 -3.65
N VAL A 290 13.94 1.02 -2.94
CA VAL A 290 15.15 1.85 -2.89
C VAL A 290 15.81 1.62 -1.54
N VAL A 291 17.11 1.35 -1.59
CA VAL A 291 17.92 0.99 -0.43
C VAL A 291 19.05 1.99 -0.29
N ARG A 292 19.24 2.53 0.91
CA ARG A 292 20.46 3.25 1.29
C ARG A 292 21.34 2.32 2.11
N THR A 293 22.56 2.11 1.64
CA THR A 293 23.54 1.28 2.33
C THR A 293 24.24 2.03 3.47
N THR A 294 24.93 1.31 4.35
CA THR A 294 25.79 1.88 5.39
C THR A 294 26.94 2.71 4.83
N ALA A 295 27.28 2.54 3.55
CA ALA A 295 28.25 3.36 2.82
C ALA A 295 27.63 4.63 2.21
N ASN A 296 26.36 4.96 2.53
CA ASN A 296 25.58 6.06 1.98
C ASN A 296 25.30 5.97 0.46
N GLU A 297 25.48 4.79 -0.14
CA GLU A 297 25.07 4.56 -1.50
C GLU A 297 23.58 4.30 -1.60
N LEU A 298 22.94 4.91 -2.59
CA LEU A 298 21.51 4.71 -2.89
C LEU A 298 21.38 3.78 -4.09
N TRP A 299 20.58 2.73 -3.93
CA TRP A 299 20.35 1.71 -4.94
C TRP A 299 18.86 1.47 -5.16
N PHE A 300 18.47 1.29 -6.41
CA PHE A 300 17.20 0.71 -6.81
C PHE A 300 17.37 -0.80 -6.98
N ALA A 301 16.49 -1.59 -6.40
CA ALA A 301 16.50 -3.04 -6.53
C ALA A 301 15.06 -3.58 -6.72
N ALA A 302 14.92 -4.51 -7.66
CA ALA A 302 13.65 -5.16 -7.96
C ALA A 302 13.82 -6.70 -8.03
N PRO A 303 14.17 -7.35 -6.90
CA PRO A 303 14.50 -8.77 -6.88
C PRO A 303 13.31 -9.65 -7.32
N ALA A 304 12.08 -9.28 -6.98
CA ALA A 304 10.89 -10.01 -7.40
C ALA A 304 10.67 -9.99 -8.93
N LEU A 305 11.28 -9.05 -9.63
CA LEU A 305 11.25 -8.97 -11.09
C LEU A 305 12.51 -9.59 -11.74
N GLY A 306 13.41 -10.15 -10.95
CA GLY A 306 14.67 -10.73 -11.43
C GLY A 306 15.59 -9.71 -12.10
N ARG A 307 15.52 -8.44 -11.71
CA ARG A 307 16.30 -7.36 -12.32
C ARG A 307 17.57 -7.08 -11.52
N GLU A 308 18.64 -6.73 -12.25
CA GLU A 308 19.87 -6.27 -11.64
C GLU A 308 19.62 -4.93 -10.91
N PRO A 309 20.21 -4.75 -9.71
CA PRO A 309 20.13 -3.50 -8.99
C PRO A 309 20.87 -2.38 -9.72
N VAL A 310 20.33 -1.16 -9.62
CA VAL A 310 20.86 0.03 -10.28
C VAL A 310 21.29 1.05 -9.22
N ARG A 311 22.54 1.52 -9.28
CA ARG A 311 23.01 2.57 -8.39
C ARG A 311 22.45 3.92 -8.81
N LEU A 312 21.77 4.60 -7.85
CA LEU A 312 21.18 5.93 -8.03
C LEU A 312 22.10 7.07 -7.60
N GLY A 313 23.27 6.77 -7.04
CA GLY A 313 24.23 7.75 -6.51
C GLY A 313 24.38 7.63 -4.99
N ASP A 314 24.79 8.73 -4.33
CA ASP A 314 24.95 8.78 -2.87
C ASP A 314 23.80 9.58 -2.23
N ALA A 315 23.46 9.26 -0.99
CA ALA A 315 22.44 9.95 -0.22
C ALA A 315 22.72 9.86 1.29
N GLU A 316 22.48 10.93 2.00
CA GLU A 316 22.58 11.01 3.48
C GLU A 316 21.38 10.34 4.17
N GLY A 317 20.24 10.25 3.46
CA GLY A 317 19.00 9.66 3.96
C GLY A 317 17.96 9.46 2.85
N ILE A 318 16.88 8.75 3.20
CA ILE A 318 15.66 8.66 2.41
C ILE A 318 14.54 9.32 3.22
N ALA A 319 14.07 10.50 2.79
CA ALA A 319 12.99 11.21 3.48
C ALA A 319 11.62 10.53 3.26
N GLY A 320 11.46 9.77 2.18
CA GLY A 320 10.21 9.06 1.88
C GLY A 320 9.99 8.85 0.40
N VAL A 321 8.74 8.67 0.04
CA VAL A 321 8.26 8.57 -1.34
C VAL A 321 7.14 9.59 -1.51
N LEU A 322 7.16 10.34 -2.61
CA LEU A 322 6.08 11.28 -2.90
C LEU A 322 4.82 10.53 -3.24
N PRO A 323 3.72 10.78 -2.50
CA PRO A 323 2.45 10.13 -2.80
C PRO A 323 2.02 10.34 -4.25
N GLY A 324 1.67 9.26 -4.93
CA GLY A 324 1.10 9.27 -6.27
C GLY A 324 2.05 9.39 -7.43
N THR A 325 3.24 9.93 -7.26
CA THR A 325 4.24 10.03 -8.35
C THR A 325 5.18 8.83 -8.38
N GLY A 326 5.40 8.18 -7.25
CA GLY A 326 6.41 7.13 -7.10
C GLY A 326 7.84 7.66 -7.09
N GLU A 327 8.02 8.99 -6.99
CA GLU A 327 9.34 9.60 -6.83
C GLU A 327 9.85 9.33 -5.41
N VAL A 328 11.10 8.91 -5.31
CA VAL A 328 11.79 8.72 -4.01
C VAL A 328 12.48 10.01 -3.62
N VAL A 329 12.26 10.45 -2.39
CA VAL A 329 12.91 11.66 -1.86
C VAL A 329 14.19 11.27 -1.14
N ALA A 330 15.32 11.57 -1.74
CA ALA A 330 16.66 11.40 -1.18
C ALA A 330 17.16 12.71 -0.55
N LEU A 331 17.97 12.59 0.50
CA LEU A 331 18.67 13.72 1.14
C LEU A 331 20.12 13.75 0.65
N ARG A 332 20.54 14.84 0.01
CA ARG A 332 21.85 14.99 -0.62
C ARG A 332 22.41 16.39 -0.38
N GLY A 333 23.56 16.50 0.26
CA GLY A 333 24.24 17.79 0.48
C GLY A 333 23.38 18.81 1.23
N GLY A 334 22.50 18.35 2.14
CA GLY A 334 21.58 19.22 2.86
C GLY A 334 20.34 19.63 2.04
N GLU A 335 20.11 19.04 0.87
CA GLU A 335 18.92 19.23 0.05
C GLU A 335 18.07 17.96 -0.03
N ALA A 336 16.75 18.12 -0.17
CA ALA A 336 15.83 17.06 -0.53
C ALA A 336 15.67 17.04 -2.05
N VAL A 337 15.88 15.87 -2.65
CA VAL A 337 15.85 15.67 -4.09
C VAL A 337 14.86 14.55 -4.40
N ALA A 338 13.88 14.83 -5.25
CA ALA A 338 12.99 13.80 -5.80
C ALA A 338 13.64 13.09 -6.97
N LEU A 339 13.68 11.77 -6.91
CA LEU A 339 14.25 10.88 -7.91
C LEU A 339 13.11 10.11 -8.59
N ASP A 340 12.88 10.36 -9.87
CA ASP A 340 11.92 9.58 -10.66
C ASP A 340 12.52 8.23 -11.04
N VAL A 341 12.01 7.16 -10.42
CA VAL A 341 12.42 5.77 -10.68
C VAL A 341 11.42 4.99 -11.54
N SER A 342 10.39 5.65 -12.06
CA SER A 342 9.32 5.02 -12.86
C SER A 342 9.85 4.31 -14.11
N GLY A 343 10.83 4.87 -14.77
CA GLY A 343 11.51 4.26 -15.91
C GLY A 343 12.20 2.94 -15.55
N LEU A 344 12.80 2.86 -14.35
CA LEU A 344 13.43 1.63 -13.83
C LEU A 344 12.37 0.59 -13.49
N VAL A 345 11.23 0.99 -12.92
CA VAL A 345 10.09 0.10 -12.65
C VAL A 345 9.53 -0.47 -13.96
N ALA A 346 9.42 0.33 -15.01
CA ALA A 346 8.91 -0.11 -16.30
C ALA A 346 9.89 -1.03 -17.08
N GLY A 347 11.15 -1.16 -16.63
CA GLY A 347 12.16 -1.98 -17.31
C GLY A 347 12.85 -1.30 -18.47
N GLY A 348 12.77 0.02 -18.54
CA GLY A 348 13.56 0.83 -19.47
C GLY A 348 15.05 0.69 -19.18
N ALA A 349 15.88 0.68 -20.23
CA ALA A 349 17.33 0.76 -20.09
C ALA A 349 17.70 2.06 -19.37
N ALA A 350 18.56 1.95 -18.38
CA ALA A 350 19.02 2.94 -17.46
C ALA A 350 19.20 4.36 -18.05
N GLY A 351 18.13 5.13 -18.09
CA GLY A 351 18.26 6.56 -17.94
C GLY A 351 18.39 6.80 -16.45
N LEU A 352 19.42 7.51 -16.01
CA LEU A 352 19.51 8.03 -14.65
C LEU A 352 18.16 8.66 -14.31
N ALA A 353 17.62 8.31 -13.14
CA ALA A 353 16.42 8.91 -12.64
C ALA A 353 16.48 10.43 -12.79
N ALA A 354 15.45 11.04 -13.38
CA ALA A 354 15.39 12.50 -13.44
C ALA A 354 15.37 13.03 -12.01
N GLU A 355 16.19 14.04 -11.75
CA GLU A 355 16.32 14.63 -10.42
C GLU A 355 15.62 15.99 -10.38
N ARG A 356 14.87 16.24 -9.32
CA ARG A 356 14.19 17.51 -9.08
C ARG A 356 14.43 17.95 -7.63
N SER A 357 15.03 19.13 -7.44
CA SER A 357 15.21 19.69 -6.09
C SER A 357 13.85 20.04 -5.46
N LEU A 358 13.69 19.67 -4.19
CA LEU A 358 12.56 20.03 -3.34
C LEU A 358 12.96 21.07 -2.27
N GLY A 359 14.18 21.61 -2.37
CA GLY A 359 14.73 22.57 -1.44
C GLY A 359 15.48 21.93 -0.27
N ARG A 360 15.76 22.72 0.77
CA ARG A 360 16.57 22.27 1.90
C ARG A 360 15.97 21.07 2.62
N ALA A 361 16.81 20.10 2.92
CA ALA A 361 16.46 18.97 3.78
C ALA A 361 16.29 19.43 5.23
N SER A 362 15.25 18.97 5.92
CA SER A 362 15.06 19.10 7.36
C SER A 362 14.27 17.91 7.87
N VAL A 363 14.58 17.42 9.05
CA VAL A 363 13.82 16.37 9.73
C VAL A 363 12.40 16.80 10.09
N ASP A 364 12.15 18.10 10.10
CA ASP A 364 10.85 18.70 10.41
C ASP A 364 10.02 18.96 9.14
N ARG A 365 10.49 18.54 7.96
CA ARG A 365 9.78 18.68 6.69
C ARG A 365 9.20 17.36 6.22
N VAL A 366 7.92 17.40 5.87
CA VAL A 366 7.16 16.26 5.31
C VAL A 366 6.67 16.65 3.92
N PHE A 367 6.93 15.79 2.94
CA PHE A 367 6.54 16.01 1.56
C PHE A 367 5.24 15.28 1.26
N VAL A 368 4.26 16.00 0.71
CA VAL A 368 2.91 15.50 0.49
C VAL A 368 2.41 15.86 -0.90
N GLY A 369 1.67 14.93 -1.52
CA GLY A 369 0.98 15.16 -2.80
C GLY A 369 1.87 15.18 -4.04
N ASP A 370 1.24 15.24 -5.20
CA ASP A 370 1.87 15.12 -6.53
C ASP A 370 2.79 16.31 -6.87
N GLY A 371 2.47 17.48 -6.33
CA GLY A 371 3.26 18.70 -6.51
C GLY A 371 4.46 18.81 -5.59
N GLY A 372 4.64 17.87 -4.64
CA GLY A 372 5.67 17.97 -3.60
C GLY A 372 5.37 19.05 -2.58
N GLY A 373 4.08 19.28 -2.26
CA GLY A 373 3.67 20.17 -1.16
C GLY A 373 4.46 19.85 0.10
N VAL A 374 4.91 20.86 0.81
CA VAL A 374 5.76 20.71 1.98
C VAL A 374 5.00 21.12 3.21
N PHE A 375 5.00 20.27 4.23
CA PHE A 375 4.57 20.62 5.57
C PHE A 375 5.78 20.72 6.49
N SER A 376 5.81 21.71 7.33
CA SER A 376 6.88 21.93 8.31
C SER A 376 6.34 21.84 9.72
N VAL A 377 7.01 21.04 10.56
CA VAL A 377 6.72 21.01 12.00
C VAL A 377 7.50 22.15 12.66
N VAL A 378 6.79 23.11 13.20
CA VAL A 378 7.40 24.22 13.96
C VAL A 378 7.16 23.98 15.44
N ARG A 379 8.24 23.96 16.20
CA ARG A 379 8.21 23.86 17.66
C ARG A 379 8.33 25.26 18.24
N SER A 380 7.36 25.67 19.05
CA SER A 380 7.34 26.97 19.72
C SER A 380 7.12 26.75 21.22
N GLY A 381 8.11 27.09 22.04
CA GLY A 381 8.07 26.82 23.48
C GLY A 381 7.93 25.32 23.76
N ASP A 382 6.94 24.94 24.57
CA ASP A 382 6.67 23.55 24.93
C ASP A 382 5.73 22.84 23.93
N GLY A 383 5.18 23.56 22.93
CA GLY A 383 4.19 23.04 21.98
C GLY A 383 4.71 22.86 20.55
N GLY A 384 3.87 22.30 19.68
CA GLY A 384 4.16 22.08 18.26
C GLY A 384 3.01 22.50 17.37
N ARG A 385 3.32 23.00 16.17
CA ARG A 385 2.36 23.33 15.11
C ARG A 385 2.79 22.73 13.80
N LEU A 386 1.84 22.30 12.99
CA LEU A 386 2.08 21.90 11.61
C LEU A 386 1.69 23.08 10.70
N LEU A 387 2.65 23.54 9.93
CA LEU A 387 2.44 24.59 8.93
C LEU A 387 2.39 24.00 7.55
N ALA A 388 1.42 24.42 6.73
CA ALA A 388 1.47 24.20 5.29
C ALA A 388 2.55 25.15 4.74
N GLY A 389 3.59 24.58 4.13
CA GLY A 389 4.63 25.36 3.48
C GLY A 389 4.19 25.83 2.10
N ASP A 390 4.81 26.88 1.61
CA ASP A 390 4.71 27.32 0.23
C ASP A 390 5.34 26.27 -0.73
N GLU A 391 5.16 26.49 -2.02
CA GLU A 391 5.64 25.59 -3.10
C GLU A 391 7.11 25.15 -2.92
N PRO A 392 7.48 23.97 -3.46
CA PRO A 392 8.85 23.48 -3.44
C PRO A 392 9.80 24.52 -4.03
N GLY A 393 10.79 24.94 -3.24
CA GLY A 393 11.79 25.94 -3.65
C GLY A 393 11.67 27.30 -2.96
N SER A 394 10.64 27.58 -2.16
CA SER A 394 10.59 28.76 -1.32
C SER A 394 11.73 28.77 -0.29
N ASP A 395 12.37 29.91 -0.12
CA ASP A 395 13.55 30.07 0.76
C ASP A 395 13.20 29.71 2.22
N PRO A 396 13.80 28.65 2.78
CA PRO A 396 13.53 28.22 4.16
C PRO A 396 14.14 29.15 5.23
N GLY A 397 14.85 30.17 4.82
CA GLY A 397 15.39 31.22 5.70
C GLY A 397 14.42 32.37 5.94
N ALA A 398 13.37 32.50 5.14
CA ALA A 398 12.21 33.31 5.45
C ALA A 398 11.46 32.62 6.61
N ASP A 399 11.05 33.40 7.59
CA ASP A 399 10.11 32.97 8.64
C ASP A 399 9.04 32.10 7.94
N PRO A 400 8.76 30.85 8.35
CA PRO A 400 7.80 30.01 7.66
C PRO A 400 6.42 30.68 7.73
N GLY A 401 6.18 31.61 6.81
CA GLY A 401 4.93 32.37 6.66
C GLY A 401 3.79 31.48 6.18
N GLY A 402 3.95 30.17 6.26
CA GLY A 402 2.92 29.19 5.93
C GLY A 402 1.72 29.32 6.84
N ALA A 403 0.53 29.12 6.27
CA ALA A 403 -0.70 29.07 7.04
C ALA A 403 -0.61 27.95 8.07
N VAL A 404 -1.06 28.20 9.31
CA VAL A 404 -1.18 27.16 10.33
C VAL A 404 -2.17 26.13 9.83
N PHE A 405 -1.69 24.91 9.58
CA PHE A 405 -2.48 23.81 9.06
C PHE A 405 -3.13 23.03 10.20
N PHE A 406 -2.38 22.78 11.26
CA PHE A 406 -2.89 22.06 12.42
C PHE A 406 -2.19 22.53 13.70
N THR A 407 -2.96 22.66 14.77
CA THR A 407 -2.48 22.88 16.13
C THR A 407 -3.17 21.88 17.05
N PRO A 408 -2.44 21.17 17.92
CA PRO A 408 -3.06 20.34 18.95
C PRO A 408 -4.03 21.14 19.83
N ALA A 409 -5.09 20.50 20.32
CA ALA A 409 -6.10 21.16 21.17
C ALA A 409 -5.50 21.70 22.49
N ASP A 410 -4.52 20.99 23.08
CA ASP A 410 -3.66 21.54 24.13
C ASP A 410 -2.38 22.07 23.47
N GLU A 411 -2.20 23.38 23.49
CA GLU A 411 -1.06 24.06 22.88
C GLU A 411 0.30 23.65 23.46
N ARG A 412 0.32 23.02 24.63
CA ARG A 412 1.55 22.47 25.26
C ARG A 412 1.89 21.08 24.72
N SER A 413 0.97 20.45 23.99
CA SER A 413 1.22 19.14 23.35
C SER A 413 2.27 19.29 22.25
N ARG A 414 3.10 18.26 22.12
CA ARG A 414 4.14 18.20 21.08
C ARG A 414 3.62 17.44 19.87
N ILE A 415 4.05 17.84 18.69
CA ILE A 415 3.91 17.03 17.48
C ILE A 415 5.08 16.04 17.43
N GLY A 416 4.77 14.76 17.35
CA GLY A 416 5.70 13.66 17.13
C GLY A 416 5.95 13.42 15.64
N ALA A 417 5.69 12.20 15.17
CA ALA A 417 5.79 11.86 13.75
C ALA A 417 4.65 12.50 12.94
N VAL A 418 4.96 12.87 11.70
CA VAL A 418 4.01 13.35 10.71
C VAL A 418 4.19 12.52 9.44
N CYS A 419 3.17 11.80 9.03
CA CYS A 419 3.25 10.82 7.96
C CYS A 419 2.13 11.01 6.96
N PRO A 420 2.45 11.21 5.68
CA PRO A 420 1.43 11.24 4.64
C PRO A 420 0.91 9.83 4.36
N ALA A 421 -0.38 9.73 4.09
CA ALA A 421 -0.95 8.52 3.52
C ALA A 421 -0.36 8.21 2.14
N PRO A 422 -0.33 6.95 1.69
CA PRO A 422 0.20 6.57 0.38
C PRO A 422 -0.45 7.31 -0.79
N ASN A 423 -1.71 7.71 -0.66
CA ASN A 423 -2.40 8.50 -1.68
C ASN A 423 -2.21 10.02 -1.55
N GLY A 424 -1.56 10.50 -0.49
CA GLY A 424 -1.32 11.92 -0.24
C GLY A 424 -2.55 12.77 0.08
N THR A 425 -3.73 12.17 0.28
CA THR A 425 -4.96 12.92 0.60
C THR A 425 -5.16 13.08 2.11
N VAL A 426 -4.44 12.34 2.92
CA VAL A 426 -4.52 12.36 4.38
C VAL A 426 -3.13 12.46 4.98
N ILE A 427 -3.02 13.16 6.12
CA ILE A 427 -1.80 13.26 6.92
C ILE A 427 -2.10 12.72 8.31
N ALA A 428 -1.30 11.76 8.78
CA ALA A 428 -1.31 11.32 10.17
C ALA A 428 -0.33 12.18 10.98
N VAL A 429 -0.79 12.74 12.08
CA VAL A 429 0.00 13.60 12.99
C VAL A 429 -0.06 13.01 14.38
N GLU A 430 1.08 12.59 14.90
CA GLU A 430 1.18 12.20 16.31
C GLU A 430 1.13 13.42 17.22
N VAL A 431 0.28 13.37 18.21
CA VAL A 431 0.12 14.39 19.24
C VAL A 431 0.49 13.77 20.59
N VAL A 432 1.62 14.18 21.11
CA VAL A 432 2.13 13.74 22.41
C VAL A 432 1.65 14.75 23.47
N SER A 433 0.80 14.29 24.40
CA SER A 433 0.28 15.14 25.48
C SER A 433 1.42 15.79 26.28
N ALA A 434 1.17 16.97 26.81
CA ALA A 434 2.12 17.65 27.70
C ALA A 434 2.47 16.80 28.95
N ASP A 435 1.52 16.01 29.41
CA ASP A 435 1.67 15.14 30.58
C ASP A 435 2.08 13.71 30.20
N ALA A 436 2.45 13.46 28.93
CA ALA A 436 2.81 12.13 28.45
C ALA A 436 4.11 11.65 29.12
N VAL A 437 4.06 10.40 29.59
CA VAL A 437 5.19 9.74 30.24
C VAL A 437 5.83 8.79 29.23
N SER A 438 7.17 8.77 29.18
CA SER A 438 7.89 7.81 28.36
C SER A 438 7.52 6.37 28.75
N ASP A 439 7.36 5.50 27.77
CA ASP A 439 7.11 4.07 27.96
C ASP A 439 8.36 3.30 28.44
N GLY A 440 9.51 3.98 28.53
CA GLY A 440 10.79 3.40 28.98
C GLY A 440 11.36 2.32 28.07
N ARG A 441 10.86 2.15 26.84
CA ARG A 441 11.36 1.16 25.89
C ARG A 441 12.70 1.61 25.29
N PRO A 442 13.71 0.74 25.23
CA PRO A 442 15.02 1.11 24.68
C PRO A 442 15.00 1.19 23.15
N VAL A 443 14.14 0.39 22.51
CA VAL A 443 13.97 0.36 21.05
C VAL A 443 12.63 1.01 20.70
N ARG A 444 12.66 1.98 19.82
CA ARG A 444 11.48 2.80 19.45
C ARG A 444 10.70 3.29 20.67
N PRO A 445 11.31 4.16 21.48
CA PRO A 445 10.63 4.70 22.64
C PRO A 445 9.39 5.48 22.20
N GLY A 446 8.31 5.31 22.96
CA GLY A 446 7.05 6.00 22.77
C GLY A 446 6.65 6.73 24.05
N PHE A 447 5.44 7.30 24.01
CA PHE A 447 4.87 7.98 25.17
C PHE A 447 3.46 7.44 25.43
N LEU A 448 3.17 7.18 26.68
CA LEU A 448 1.80 6.94 27.15
C LEU A 448 1.01 8.25 27.04
N GLY A 449 -0.23 8.17 26.57
CA GLY A 449 -1.04 9.37 26.33
C GLY A 449 -0.81 10.06 24.99
N THR A 450 -0.23 9.36 24.02
CA THR A 450 -0.16 9.82 22.63
C THR A 450 -1.45 9.53 21.90
N THR A 451 -1.87 10.45 21.04
CA THR A 451 -2.96 10.27 20.08
C THR A 451 -2.45 10.56 18.67
N THR A 452 -3.09 9.96 17.67
CA THR A 452 -2.81 10.26 16.26
C THR A 452 -4.04 10.94 15.66
N ALA A 453 -3.83 12.16 15.12
CA ALA A 453 -4.84 12.89 14.36
C ALA A 453 -4.65 12.60 12.87
N TYR A 454 -5.71 12.22 12.18
CA TYR A 454 -5.74 12.04 10.73
C TYR A 454 -6.46 13.25 10.11
N LEU A 455 -5.75 13.99 9.29
CA LEU A 455 -6.20 15.26 8.71
C LEU A 455 -6.35 15.13 7.19
N ASP A 456 -7.39 15.74 6.62
CA ASP A 456 -7.45 15.95 5.17
C ASP A 456 -6.26 16.84 4.75
N ALA A 457 -5.45 16.37 3.80
CA ALA A 457 -4.20 17.03 3.43
C ALA A 457 -4.39 18.38 2.72
N ARG A 458 -5.59 18.68 2.21
CA ARG A 458 -5.90 19.93 1.51
C ARG A 458 -6.51 20.98 2.44
N THR A 459 -7.36 20.53 3.37
CA THR A 459 -8.16 21.44 4.20
C THR A 459 -7.68 21.56 5.63
N GLY A 460 -6.91 20.58 6.13
CA GLY A 460 -6.53 20.47 7.55
C GLY A 460 -7.69 19.98 8.43
N GLU A 461 -8.82 19.61 7.85
CA GLU A 461 -9.96 19.11 8.60
C GLU A 461 -9.61 17.78 9.29
N LEU A 462 -9.98 17.67 10.57
CA LEU A 462 -9.80 16.45 11.33
C LEU A 462 -10.81 15.39 10.86
N LEU A 463 -10.32 14.36 10.18
CA LEU A 463 -11.13 13.22 9.74
C LEU A 463 -11.34 12.23 10.90
N ARG A 464 -10.28 11.93 11.63
CA ARG A 464 -10.29 10.97 12.73
C ARG A 464 -9.24 11.29 13.76
N SER A 465 -9.51 10.92 15.03
CA SER A 465 -8.51 10.85 16.09
C SER A 465 -8.48 9.42 16.65
N ALA A 466 -7.30 8.88 16.81
CA ALA A 466 -7.06 7.54 17.36
C ALA A 466 -6.13 7.62 18.57
N ILE A 467 -6.33 6.76 19.56
CA ILE A 467 -5.40 6.58 20.67
C ILE A 467 -4.20 5.79 20.16
N GLY A 468 -2.99 6.17 20.54
CA GLY A 468 -1.75 5.51 20.18
C GLY A 468 -0.86 6.34 19.27
N PHE A 469 0.30 5.79 18.97
CA PHE A 469 1.37 6.39 18.17
C PHE A 469 1.82 5.45 17.03
N ALA A 470 2.84 5.86 16.28
CA ALA A 470 3.40 5.10 15.16
C ALA A 470 2.32 4.66 14.16
N PRO A 471 1.57 5.59 13.54
CA PRO A 471 0.61 5.21 12.51
C PRO A 471 1.31 4.41 11.41
N ASP A 472 0.63 3.40 10.88
CA ASP A 472 1.19 2.41 9.94
C ASP A 472 1.70 2.97 8.60
N TRP A 473 1.51 4.24 8.34
CA TRP A 473 2.08 4.94 7.17
C TRP A 473 3.48 5.53 7.43
N CYS A 474 3.94 5.55 8.66
CA CYS A 474 5.27 6.00 9.02
C CYS A 474 6.33 4.93 8.75
#